data_2d5d8108a9070f607cef7405edc039c7
#
_entry.id   2d5d8108a9070f607cef7405edc039c7
#
_cell.length_a   1.000
_cell.length_b   1.000
_cell.length_c   1.000
_cell.angle_alpha   90.00
_cell.angle_beta   90.00
_cell.angle_gamma   90.00
#
_symmetry.space_group_name_H-M   'P 1'
#
loop_
_entity.id
_entity.type
_entity.pdbx_description
1 polymer ?
#
loop_
_entity_poly.entity_id
_entity_poly.type
_entity_poly.pdbx_seq_one_letter_code
_entity_poly.pdbx_strand_id
1 'polypeptide(L)'
;MGADLLLDAGDLFHGQAFATIENGESIAQLVNALGYDAMTPGNHDWNYGQEQLKRLEELSGMQIMAGNVLKDGSEFFDTDYIIKEIEGVKVGVFGVIDPAIYGATNPSLLQGIEYTDMYAYANKMVEQLEQEQCAVIICLSHCVDHEQFANTVNGVDLLICGHLHIELQEEINGTLIVEAGEYMKNIGQVDLVYSKDTDTLVKKEAKLITFEDAASYQEDPQILSLLTQINDRQTAILDETVGSTPVLLDGEKSQVRTRETNLGRVITDTYLYETGADVAIENGGGIRSSIQQGDITKRDIINVAPFGNIIVTKQISGKDLLDTLELSVDLGIRTAAAFAGTSTQWPENDGSYLQFGGITAEFDEEKPFGSRVSSVTVGGEPIDMEKMYAVAGNNYIMEDSDYPAIAQAEKISEYTTCDDALTKFISNVGVEGSIDAVRLTNITGQQPTQPQEDPTEQQSEPATEPVTQTETTTDASSPTQAQETSSAELNGQETQSAGKGTAATGDQTAVFLPLLALIGAAAAVVVLKRREKV
;
A
#
# COMPACT_ATOMS: atom_id res chain seq x y z
N MET A 1 7.28 16.97 -26.24
CA MET A 1 8.47 16.24 -26.69
C MET A 1 8.06 15.41 -27.90
N GLY A 2 8.84 15.37 -28.97
CA GLY A 2 8.55 14.46 -30.08
C GLY A 2 9.22 13.12 -29.76
N ALA A 3 8.51 12.25 -29.04
CA ALA A 3 8.95 10.89 -28.84
C ALA A 3 8.55 10.02 -30.04
N ASP A 4 9.39 9.07 -30.41
CA ASP A 4 9.08 8.12 -31.45
C ASP A 4 8.28 6.93 -30.92
N LEU A 5 8.46 6.57 -29.65
CA LEU A 5 7.75 5.53 -28.91
C LEU A 5 7.39 6.00 -27.50
N LEU A 6 6.18 5.66 -27.04
CA LEU A 6 5.72 5.76 -25.66
C LEU A 6 5.42 4.35 -25.15
N LEU A 7 6.15 3.92 -24.14
CA LEU A 7 6.15 2.55 -23.64
C LEU A 7 5.97 2.52 -22.12
N ASP A 8 5.38 1.45 -21.60
CA ASP A 8 5.17 1.24 -20.18
C ASP A 8 5.57 -0.18 -19.73
N ALA A 9 6.07 -0.31 -18.52
CA ALA A 9 6.52 -1.59 -17.97
C ALA A 9 5.57 -2.19 -16.91
N GLY A 10 4.30 -1.80 -16.94
CA GLY A 10 3.24 -2.41 -16.14
C GLY A 10 2.89 -1.68 -14.83
N ASP A 11 1.83 -2.17 -14.18
CA ASP A 11 1.15 -1.56 -13.02
C ASP A 11 0.58 -0.18 -13.35
N LEU A 12 0.08 -0.03 -14.57
CA LEU A 12 -0.39 1.24 -15.10
C LEU A 12 -1.81 1.61 -14.65
N PHE A 13 -2.72 0.62 -14.57
CA PHE A 13 -4.15 0.87 -14.45
C PHE A 13 -4.67 0.91 -13.01
N HIS A 14 -3.83 0.59 -12.02
CA HIS A 14 -4.23 0.44 -10.62
C HIS A 14 -3.33 1.26 -9.70
N GLY A 15 -3.80 1.56 -8.47
CA GLY A 15 -3.03 2.22 -7.42
C GLY A 15 -3.78 3.40 -6.81
N GLN A 16 -3.56 4.61 -7.30
CA GLN A 16 -4.19 5.80 -6.74
C GLN A 16 -5.69 5.87 -7.03
N ALA A 17 -6.45 6.58 -6.16
CA ALA A 17 -7.91 6.71 -6.27
C ALA A 17 -8.39 7.16 -7.66
N PHE A 18 -7.62 8.03 -8.34
CA PHE A 18 -7.92 8.46 -9.70
C PHE A 18 -8.00 7.29 -10.71
N ALA A 19 -7.20 6.25 -10.51
CA ALA A 19 -7.25 5.03 -11.32
C ALA A 19 -8.38 4.10 -10.85
N THR A 20 -8.50 3.89 -9.53
CA THR A 20 -9.36 2.85 -8.96
C THR A 20 -10.85 3.21 -9.00
N ILE A 21 -11.23 4.48 -8.90
CA ILE A 21 -12.64 4.93 -8.93
C ILE A 21 -13.40 4.43 -10.17
N GLU A 22 -12.73 4.32 -11.31
CA GLU A 22 -13.31 3.86 -12.57
C GLU A 22 -12.66 2.55 -13.06
N ASN A 23 -12.11 1.72 -12.17
CA ASN A 23 -11.48 0.44 -12.50
C ASN A 23 -10.47 0.54 -13.65
N GLY A 24 -9.60 1.56 -13.62
CA GLY A 24 -8.56 1.81 -14.62
C GLY A 24 -9.00 2.56 -15.88
N GLU A 25 -10.32 2.75 -16.13
CA GLU A 25 -10.80 3.37 -17.37
C GLU A 25 -10.37 4.83 -17.54
N SER A 26 -10.23 5.59 -16.45
CA SER A 26 -9.67 6.96 -16.46
C SER A 26 -8.25 6.99 -17.02
N ILE A 27 -7.40 6.05 -16.59
CA ILE A 27 -6.03 5.91 -17.06
C ILE A 27 -6.01 5.46 -18.53
N ALA A 28 -6.81 4.44 -18.89
CA ALA A 28 -6.89 3.96 -20.28
C ALA A 28 -7.26 5.09 -21.26
N GLN A 29 -8.19 5.98 -20.88
CA GLN A 29 -8.55 7.15 -21.70
C GLN A 29 -7.40 8.14 -21.84
N LEU A 30 -6.61 8.37 -20.76
CA LEU A 30 -5.47 9.28 -20.79
C LEU A 30 -4.33 8.73 -21.65
N VAL A 31 -3.95 7.47 -21.49
CA VAL A 31 -2.87 6.87 -22.29
C VAL A 31 -3.24 6.76 -23.76
N ASN A 32 -4.53 6.54 -24.08
CA ASN A 32 -5.05 6.65 -25.44
C ASN A 32 -4.82 8.06 -26.02
N ALA A 33 -5.22 9.08 -25.27
CA ALA A 33 -5.07 10.48 -25.70
C ALA A 33 -3.60 10.92 -25.80
N LEU A 34 -2.71 10.34 -25.00
CA LEU A 34 -1.26 10.55 -25.02
C LEU A 34 -0.59 9.79 -26.14
N GLY A 35 -1.21 8.74 -26.69
CA GLY A 35 -0.71 7.93 -27.80
C GLY A 35 0.37 6.95 -27.38
N TYR A 36 0.17 6.24 -26.27
CA TYR A 36 1.03 5.12 -25.88
C TYR A 36 0.99 4.02 -26.93
N ASP A 37 2.17 3.46 -27.26
CA ASP A 37 2.32 2.43 -28.28
C ASP A 37 2.10 1.03 -27.70
N ALA A 38 2.72 0.73 -26.57
CA ALA A 38 2.67 -0.60 -25.94
C ALA A 38 3.01 -0.59 -24.45
N MET A 39 2.56 -1.65 -23.76
CA MET A 39 2.99 -1.99 -22.41
C MET A 39 3.17 -3.50 -22.22
N THR A 40 3.90 -3.90 -21.19
CA THR A 40 3.76 -5.23 -20.56
C THR A 40 2.86 -5.10 -19.32
N PRO A 41 2.02 -6.08 -18.96
CA PRO A 41 1.23 -5.98 -17.74
C PRO A 41 2.11 -6.18 -16.51
N GLY A 42 1.78 -5.49 -15.41
CA GLY A 42 2.31 -5.81 -14.09
C GLY A 42 1.32 -6.65 -13.27
N ASN A 43 1.67 -6.94 -12.02
CA ASN A 43 0.82 -7.74 -11.13
C ASN A 43 -0.47 -7.00 -10.72
N HIS A 44 -0.44 -5.67 -10.64
CA HIS A 44 -1.62 -4.88 -10.27
C HIS A 44 -2.60 -4.61 -11.42
N ASP A 45 -2.20 -4.78 -12.66
CA ASP A 45 -3.11 -4.62 -13.80
C ASP A 45 -4.20 -5.70 -13.85
N TRP A 46 -4.01 -6.80 -13.12
CA TRP A 46 -5.01 -7.87 -12.94
C TRP A 46 -6.05 -7.61 -11.86
N ASN A 47 -5.88 -6.57 -11.03
CA ASN A 47 -6.70 -6.34 -9.83
C ASN A 47 -8.19 -6.12 -10.12
N TYR A 48 -8.55 -5.73 -11.33
CA TYR A 48 -9.95 -5.65 -11.78
C TYR A 48 -10.42 -6.89 -12.54
N GLY A 49 -9.58 -7.93 -12.62
CA GLY A 49 -9.86 -9.19 -13.30
C GLY A 49 -9.55 -9.18 -14.79
N GLN A 50 -9.51 -10.39 -15.36
CA GLN A 50 -9.05 -10.64 -16.73
C GLN A 50 -9.89 -9.94 -17.81
N GLU A 51 -11.21 -9.89 -17.62
CA GLU A 51 -12.14 -9.25 -18.58
C GLU A 51 -11.93 -7.73 -18.61
N GLN A 52 -11.73 -7.12 -17.43
CA GLN A 52 -11.47 -5.68 -17.34
C GLN A 52 -10.11 -5.33 -17.95
N LEU A 53 -9.07 -6.14 -17.72
CA LEU A 53 -7.76 -5.91 -18.35
C LEU A 53 -7.84 -5.88 -19.88
N LYS A 54 -8.59 -6.82 -20.49
CA LYS A 54 -8.85 -6.81 -21.94
C LYS A 54 -9.63 -5.57 -22.38
N ARG A 55 -10.61 -5.13 -21.60
CA ARG A 55 -11.35 -3.89 -21.86
C ARG A 55 -10.45 -2.65 -21.78
N LEU A 56 -9.52 -2.62 -20.81
CA LEU A 56 -8.56 -1.51 -20.68
C LEU A 56 -7.58 -1.47 -21.88
N GLU A 57 -7.16 -2.62 -22.39
CA GLU A 57 -6.41 -2.72 -23.64
C GLU A 57 -7.18 -2.07 -24.81
N GLU A 58 -8.44 -2.44 -25.01
CA GLU A 58 -9.30 -1.85 -26.05
C GLU A 58 -9.48 -0.33 -25.89
N LEU A 59 -9.73 0.13 -24.67
CA LEU A 59 -9.94 1.55 -24.36
C LEU A 59 -8.68 2.41 -24.51
N SER A 60 -7.54 1.87 -24.13
CA SER A 60 -6.24 2.55 -24.23
C SER A 60 -5.74 2.65 -25.67
N GLY A 61 -6.16 1.72 -26.52
CA GLY A 61 -5.70 1.63 -27.90
C GLY A 61 -4.22 1.27 -28.06
N MET A 62 -3.50 1.03 -26.96
CA MET A 62 -2.13 0.51 -26.98
C MET A 62 -2.13 -1.02 -26.97
N GLN A 63 -0.98 -1.62 -27.33
CA GLN A 63 -0.83 -3.08 -27.30
C GLN A 63 -0.34 -3.51 -25.90
N ILE A 64 -1.02 -4.47 -25.28
CA ILE A 64 -0.53 -5.14 -24.07
C ILE A 64 0.14 -6.45 -24.50
N MET A 65 1.42 -6.61 -24.15
CA MET A 65 2.26 -7.70 -24.66
C MET A 65 2.93 -8.45 -23.52
N ALA A 66 2.63 -9.73 -23.38
CA ALA A 66 3.36 -10.67 -22.53
C ALA A 66 3.07 -12.09 -23.02
N GLY A 67 3.75 -12.55 -24.06
CA GLY A 67 3.48 -13.86 -24.65
C GLY A 67 3.92 -15.03 -23.79
N ASN A 68 4.58 -14.78 -22.66
CA ASN A 68 4.82 -15.77 -21.62
C ASN A 68 3.64 -15.92 -20.63
N VAL A 69 2.52 -15.22 -20.86
CA VAL A 69 1.26 -15.38 -20.12
C VAL A 69 0.31 -16.27 -20.92
N LEU A 70 -0.05 -17.41 -20.33
CA LEU A 70 -0.99 -18.34 -20.93
C LEU A 70 -2.30 -18.37 -20.14
N LYS A 71 -3.42 -18.56 -20.84
CA LYS A 71 -4.72 -18.91 -20.25
C LYS A 71 -5.15 -20.25 -20.79
N ASP A 72 -5.33 -21.24 -19.91
CA ASP A 72 -5.70 -22.59 -20.27
C ASP A 72 -4.81 -23.20 -21.37
N GLY A 73 -3.52 -22.85 -21.35
CA GLY A 73 -2.49 -23.32 -22.29
C GLY A 73 -2.43 -22.59 -23.63
N SER A 74 -3.16 -21.49 -23.80
CA SER A 74 -3.10 -20.61 -24.99
C SER A 74 -2.63 -19.22 -24.60
N GLU A 75 -1.98 -18.48 -25.48
CA GLU A 75 -1.57 -17.10 -25.25
C GLU A 75 -2.77 -16.25 -24.80
N PHE A 76 -2.59 -15.46 -23.74
CA PHE A 76 -3.65 -14.60 -23.20
C PHE A 76 -3.78 -13.30 -23.96
N PHE A 77 -2.67 -12.68 -24.35
CA PHE A 77 -2.64 -11.46 -25.14
C PHE A 77 -2.54 -11.80 -26.63
N ASP A 78 -3.15 -10.97 -27.48
CA ASP A 78 -3.25 -11.22 -28.94
C ASP A 78 -2.01 -10.78 -29.71
N THR A 79 -1.10 -10.04 -29.06
CA THR A 79 0.09 -9.45 -29.68
C THR A 79 1.33 -9.86 -28.91
N ASP A 80 2.28 -10.52 -29.58
CA ASP A 80 3.57 -10.93 -29.03
C ASP A 80 4.60 -9.79 -29.03
N TYR A 81 4.61 -9.01 -30.13
CA TYR A 81 5.55 -7.91 -30.34
C TYR A 81 4.99 -6.90 -31.34
N ILE A 82 5.54 -5.69 -31.34
CA ILE A 82 5.31 -4.69 -32.37
C ILE A 82 6.62 -4.35 -33.09
N ILE A 83 6.54 -3.97 -34.35
CA ILE A 83 7.66 -3.41 -35.14
C ILE A 83 7.27 -2.02 -35.61
N LYS A 84 8.08 -1.02 -35.24
CA LYS A 84 7.91 0.36 -35.69
C LYS A 84 9.10 0.76 -36.55
N GLU A 85 8.82 1.27 -37.74
CA GLU A 85 9.87 1.81 -38.63
C GLU A 85 10.05 3.30 -38.34
N ILE A 86 11.22 3.66 -37.78
CA ILE A 86 11.56 5.04 -37.41
C ILE A 86 12.71 5.48 -38.31
N GLU A 87 12.46 6.43 -39.19
CA GLU A 87 13.41 6.93 -40.18
C GLU A 87 14.09 5.81 -41.03
N GLY A 88 13.35 4.73 -41.32
CA GLY A 88 13.84 3.57 -42.07
C GLY A 88 14.73 2.62 -41.26
N VAL A 89 14.66 2.68 -39.92
CA VAL A 89 15.24 1.72 -38.99
C VAL A 89 14.09 0.97 -38.33
N LYS A 90 14.10 -0.36 -38.40
CA LYS A 90 13.11 -1.18 -37.69
C LYS A 90 13.48 -1.32 -36.22
N VAL A 91 12.54 -0.97 -35.37
CA VAL A 91 12.62 -1.15 -33.92
C VAL A 91 11.57 -2.17 -33.51
N GLY A 92 12.02 -3.29 -32.95
CA GLY A 92 11.16 -4.32 -32.40
C GLY A 92 10.93 -4.10 -30.89
N VAL A 93 9.69 -4.26 -30.42
CA VAL A 93 9.35 -4.16 -29.00
C VAL A 93 8.53 -5.38 -28.61
N PHE A 94 8.87 -6.04 -27.52
CA PHE A 94 8.10 -7.14 -26.93
C PHE A 94 8.02 -7.00 -25.42
N GLY A 95 7.10 -7.74 -24.78
CA GLY A 95 6.89 -7.69 -23.35
C GLY A 95 6.99 -9.04 -22.68
N VAL A 96 7.41 -9.06 -21.40
CA VAL A 96 7.43 -10.23 -20.52
C VAL A 96 6.99 -9.84 -19.10
N ILE A 97 6.42 -10.80 -18.38
CA ILE A 97 6.15 -10.71 -16.95
C ILE A 97 6.92 -11.81 -16.21
N ASP A 98 7.46 -11.48 -15.05
CA ASP A 98 8.26 -12.43 -14.26
C ASP A 98 7.35 -13.46 -13.57
N PRO A 99 7.57 -14.79 -13.76
CA PRO A 99 6.84 -15.80 -13.01
C PRO A 99 6.99 -15.69 -11.49
N ALA A 100 8.06 -15.07 -10.98
CA ALA A 100 8.28 -14.87 -9.55
C ALA A 100 7.22 -13.96 -8.90
N ILE A 101 6.59 -13.06 -9.67
CA ILE A 101 5.55 -12.16 -9.17
C ILE A 101 4.13 -12.72 -9.29
N TYR A 102 3.95 -13.98 -9.73
CA TYR A 102 2.62 -14.59 -9.82
C TYR A 102 1.84 -14.53 -8.50
N GLY A 103 2.55 -14.76 -7.38
CA GLY A 103 1.98 -14.66 -6.02
C GLY A 103 1.70 -13.22 -5.55
N ALA A 104 2.16 -12.20 -6.28
CA ALA A 104 1.91 -10.80 -5.97
C ALA A 104 0.56 -10.29 -6.53
N THR A 105 -0.33 -11.19 -6.94
CA THR A 105 -1.70 -10.89 -7.37
C THR A 105 -2.67 -11.79 -6.62
N ASN A 106 -3.88 -11.29 -6.32
CA ASN A 106 -4.93 -12.14 -5.73
C ASN A 106 -5.18 -13.38 -6.60
N PRO A 107 -4.93 -14.61 -6.09
CA PRO A 107 -5.01 -15.84 -6.88
C PRO A 107 -6.38 -16.08 -7.51
N SER A 108 -7.47 -15.55 -6.91
CA SER A 108 -8.82 -15.69 -7.45
C SER A 108 -9.00 -15.00 -8.82
N LEU A 109 -8.19 -13.98 -9.10
CA LEU A 109 -8.22 -13.20 -10.36
C LEU A 109 -7.40 -13.87 -11.47
N LEU A 110 -6.49 -14.77 -11.10
CA LEU A 110 -5.59 -15.46 -12.03
C LEU A 110 -6.07 -16.88 -12.41
N GLN A 111 -7.36 -17.18 -12.30
CA GLN A 111 -7.89 -18.51 -12.65
C GLN A 111 -7.59 -18.85 -14.12
N GLY A 112 -6.91 -19.98 -14.34
CA GLY A 112 -6.47 -20.45 -15.66
C GLY A 112 -5.27 -19.71 -16.23
N ILE A 113 -4.72 -18.70 -15.54
CA ILE A 113 -3.53 -17.96 -15.95
C ILE A 113 -2.27 -18.71 -15.46
N GLU A 114 -1.28 -18.81 -16.33
CA GLU A 114 0.05 -19.34 -16.06
C GLU A 114 1.10 -18.37 -16.61
N TYR A 115 2.12 -18.02 -15.81
CA TYR A 115 3.30 -17.31 -16.27
C TYR A 115 4.40 -18.34 -16.55
N THR A 116 4.80 -18.45 -17.82
CA THR A 116 5.85 -19.39 -18.26
C THR A 116 7.23 -18.74 -18.18
N ASP A 117 8.28 -19.51 -18.45
CA ASP A 117 9.67 -19.04 -18.40
C ASP A 117 9.90 -17.80 -19.29
N MET A 118 10.07 -16.63 -18.65
CA MET A 118 10.27 -15.35 -19.32
C MET A 118 11.58 -15.29 -20.11
N TYR A 119 12.64 -15.97 -19.64
CA TYR A 119 13.95 -15.97 -20.31
C TYR A 119 13.91 -16.78 -21.60
N ALA A 120 13.27 -17.94 -21.57
CA ALA A 120 13.09 -18.78 -22.76
C ALA A 120 12.22 -18.05 -23.80
N TYR A 121 11.14 -17.38 -23.35
CA TYR A 121 10.30 -16.58 -24.22
C TYR A 121 11.04 -15.37 -24.79
N ALA A 122 11.77 -14.61 -23.97
CA ALA A 122 12.52 -13.44 -24.42
C ALA A 122 13.58 -13.81 -25.47
N ASN A 123 14.35 -14.89 -25.28
CA ASN A 123 15.31 -15.36 -26.27
C ASN A 123 14.62 -15.75 -27.59
N LYS A 124 13.44 -16.39 -27.55
CA LYS A 124 12.62 -16.69 -28.75
C LYS A 124 12.23 -15.38 -29.47
N MET A 125 11.83 -14.34 -28.74
CA MET A 125 11.44 -13.06 -29.32
C MET A 125 12.62 -12.32 -29.95
N VAL A 126 13.79 -12.33 -29.30
CA VAL A 126 15.01 -11.76 -29.89
C VAL A 126 15.32 -12.45 -31.23
N GLU A 127 15.36 -13.79 -31.29
CA GLU A 127 15.57 -14.53 -32.54
C GLU A 127 14.53 -14.17 -33.59
N GLN A 128 13.26 -14.00 -33.25
CA GLN A 128 12.20 -13.63 -34.16
C GLN A 128 12.40 -12.21 -34.72
N LEU A 129 12.69 -11.24 -33.82
CA LEU A 129 12.87 -9.84 -34.23
C LEU A 129 14.15 -9.63 -35.08
N GLU A 130 15.21 -10.41 -34.82
CA GLU A 130 16.41 -10.46 -35.68
C GLU A 130 16.07 -10.99 -37.09
N GLN A 131 15.23 -12.04 -37.18
CA GLN A 131 14.76 -12.57 -38.47
C GLN A 131 13.90 -11.54 -39.25
N GLU A 132 13.12 -10.72 -38.51
CA GLU A 132 12.35 -9.59 -39.05
C GLU A 132 13.26 -8.40 -39.44
N GLN A 133 14.56 -8.51 -39.21
CA GLN A 133 15.56 -7.47 -39.47
C GLN A 133 15.36 -6.20 -38.64
N CYS A 134 14.92 -6.34 -37.38
CA CYS A 134 14.94 -5.25 -36.43
C CYS A 134 16.39 -4.91 -36.09
N ALA A 135 16.74 -3.65 -36.20
CA ALA A 135 18.06 -3.13 -35.90
C ALA A 135 18.22 -2.66 -34.46
N VAL A 136 17.10 -2.52 -33.76
CA VAL A 136 17.01 -2.21 -32.32
C VAL A 136 15.93 -3.09 -31.73
N ILE A 137 16.22 -3.73 -30.60
CA ILE A 137 15.30 -4.61 -29.88
C ILE A 137 15.10 -4.08 -28.45
N ILE A 138 13.84 -3.79 -28.10
CA ILE A 138 13.42 -3.28 -26.81
C ILE A 138 12.58 -4.35 -26.10
N CYS A 139 12.89 -4.65 -24.84
CA CYS A 139 12.07 -5.48 -23.99
C CYS A 139 11.41 -4.65 -22.90
N LEU A 140 10.11 -4.81 -22.73
CA LEU A 140 9.36 -4.33 -21.56
C LEU A 140 9.28 -5.48 -20.57
N SER A 141 9.68 -5.27 -19.32
CA SER A 141 9.71 -6.34 -18.32
C SER A 141 9.15 -5.86 -16.98
N HIS A 142 8.19 -6.59 -16.48
CA HIS A 142 7.75 -6.43 -15.09
C HIS A 142 8.36 -7.55 -14.27
N CYS A 143 9.50 -7.30 -13.57
CA CYS A 143 10.34 -8.35 -13.00
C CYS A 143 11.06 -7.92 -11.71
N VAL A 144 11.45 -8.93 -10.93
CA VAL A 144 12.20 -8.74 -9.67
C VAL A 144 13.71 -8.75 -9.85
N ASP A 145 14.25 -9.28 -10.97
CA ASP A 145 15.70 -9.45 -11.17
C ASP A 145 16.11 -9.09 -12.59
N HIS A 146 16.30 -7.79 -12.82
CA HIS A 146 16.73 -7.22 -14.11
C HIS A 146 18.18 -7.59 -14.43
N GLU A 147 19.05 -7.78 -13.42
CA GLU A 147 20.44 -8.22 -13.62
C GLU A 147 20.48 -9.65 -14.17
N GLN A 148 19.70 -10.57 -13.60
CA GLN A 148 19.59 -11.93 -14.09
C GLN A 148 19.03 -11.94 -15.50
N PHE A 149 18.03 -11.10 -15.79
CA PHE A 149 17.48 -10.97 -17.15
C PHE A 149 18.57 -10.62 -18.16
N ALA A 150 19.33 -9.54 -17.92
CA ALA A 150 20.39 -9.08 -18.82
C ALA A 150 21.61 -10.04 -18.91
N ASN A 151 21.79 -10.89 -17.90
CA ASN A 151 22.81 -11.94 -17.93
C ASN A 151 22.35 -13.22 -18.67
N THR A 152 21.04 -13.41 -18.86
CA THR A 152 20.47 -14.63 -19.45
C THR A 152 19.97 -14.42 -20.88
N VAL A 153 19.44 -13.23 -21.20
CA VAL A 153 18.89 -12.87 -22.50
C VAL A 153 19.89 -11.99 -23.25
N ASN A 154 20.30 -12.42 -24.44
CA ASN A 154 21.23 -11.66 -25.28
C ASN A 154 20.50 -11.02 -26.47
N GLY A 155 20.99 -9.89 -26.96
CA GLY A 155 20.44 -9.21 -28.15
C GLY A 155 19.34 -8.19 -27.85
N VAL A 156 19.02 -7.94 -26.57
CA VAL A 156 18.18 -6.82 -26.15
C VAL A 156 19.05 -5.57 -26.03
N ASP A 157 18.68 -4.49 -26.73
CA ASP A 157 19.40 -3.20 -26.67
C ASP A 157 18.98 -2.35 -25.50
N LEU A 158 17.67 -2.36 -25.18
CA LEU A 158 17.05 -1.61 -24.10
C LEU A 158 16.06 -2.50 -23.35
N LEU A 159 16.24 -2.60 -22.03
CA LEU A 159 15.32 -3.23 -21.10
C LEU A 159 14.64 -2.13 -20.25
N ILE A 160 13.33 -2.00 -20.38
CA ILE A 160 12.54 -1.08 -19.57
C ILE A 160 11.85 -1.92 -18.49
N CYS A 161 12.20 -1.66 -17.23
CA CYS A 161 11.73 -2.43 -16.08
C CYS A 161 10.65 -1.69 -15.29
N GLY A 162 9.80 -2.45 -14.61
CA GLY A 162 8.88 -2.05 -13.57
C GLY A 162 8.92 -3.04 -12.42
N HIS A 163 8.06 -2.86 -11.41
CA HIS A 163 7.85 -3.66 -10.20
C HIS A 163 8.66 -3.24 -8.98
N LEU A 164 9.94 -2.92 -9.11
CA LEU A 164 10.79 -2.61 -7.96
C LEU A 164 10.63 -1.18 -7.42
N HIS A 165 9.97 -0.31 -8.19
CA HIS A 165 9.73 1.10 -7.82
C HIS A 165 11.01 1.92 -7.61
N ILE A 166 12.10 1.54 -8.27
CA ILE A 166 13.41 2.18 -8.14
C ILE A 166 13.72 3.10 -9.32
N GLU A 167 14.61 4.06 -9.09
CA GLU A 167 15.22 4.86 -10.15
C GLU A 167 16.51 4.16 -10.58
N LEU A 168 16.49 3.54 -11.76
CA LEU A 168 17.60 2.73 -12.26
C LEU A 168 18.05 3.17 -13.63
N GLN A 169 19.36 3.22 -13.82
CA GLN A 169 20.03 3.32 -15.10
C GLN A 169 21.37 2.61 -15.03
N GLU A 170 21.49 1.48 -15.71
CA GLU A 170 22.75 0.73 -15.80
C GLU A 170 22.90 0.03 -17.16
N GLU A 171 24.08 -0.49 -17.45
CA GLU A 171 24.34 -1.26 -18.67
C GLU A 171 25.01 -2.60 -18.29
N ILE A 172 24.37 -3.71 -18.66
CA ILE A 172 24.86 -5.07 -18.41
C ILE A 172 24.87 -5.83 -19.73
N ASN A 173 26.02 -6.42 -20.09
CA ASN A 173 26.22 -7.20 -21.30
C ASN A 173 25.76 -6.51 -22.61
N GLY A 174 25.83 -5.16 -22.64
CA GLY A 174 25.40 -4.37 -23.79
C GLY A 174 23.90 -4.03 -23.80
N THR A 175 23.12 -4.46 -22.81
CA THR A 175 21.73 -4.05 -22.60
C THR A 175 21.69 -2.82 -21.69
N LEU A 176 21.13 -1.71 -22.15
CA LEU A 176 20.78 -0.57 -21.28
C LEU A 176 19.52 -0.92 -20.52
N ILE A 177 19.58 -0.85 -19.17
CA ILE A 177 18.47 -1.16 -18.26
C ILE A 177 18.00 0.13 -17.62
N VAL A 178 16.70 0.38 -17.62
CA VAL A 178 16.11 1.58 -17.03
C VAL A 178 14.82 1.25 -16.27
N GLU A 179 14.62 1.93 -15.11
CA GLU A 179 13.36 1.99 -14.37
C GLU A 179 13.18 3.42 -13.86
N ALA A 180 11.96 3.96 -13.92
CA ALA A 180 11.70 5.38 -13.66
C ALA A 180 11.08 5.67 -12.28
N GLY A 181 11.10 4.71 -11.37
CA GLY A 181 10.45 4.81 -10.05
C GLY A 181 8.95 4.53 -10.14
N GLU A 182 8.15 5.25 -9.36
CA GLU A 182 6.74 4.98 -9.16
C GLU A 182 5.87 6.25 -9.26
N TYR A 183 4.54 6.07 -9.38
CA TYR A 183 3.51 7.13 -9.31
C TYR A 183 3.77 8.34 -10.21
N MET A 184 4.31 8.14 -11.39
CA MET A 184 4.65 9.23 -12.35
C MET A 184 5.50 10.36 -11.72
N LYS A 185 6.26 10.06 -10.68
CA LYS A 185 7.24 11.02 -10.11
C LYS A 185 8.28 11.40 -11.15
N ASN A 186 8.57 10.47 -12.07
CA ASN A 186 9.51 10.67 -13.16
C ASN A 186 8.96 10.09 -14.47
N ILE A 187 9.48 10.60 -15.58
CA ILE A 187 9.36 9.99 -16.90
C ILE A 187 10.76 9.62 -17.38
N GLY A 188 10.99 8.36 -17.73
CA GLY A 188 12.24 7.91 -18.31
C GLY A 188 12.34 8.36 -19.78
N GLN A 189 13.32 9.20 -20.12
CA GLN A 189 13.65 9.54 -21.49
C GLN A 189 14.89 8.76 -21.91
N VAL A 190 14.78 7.96 -22.99
CA VAL A 190 15.90 7.22 -23.57
C VAL A 190 16.17 7.72 -24.99
N ASP A 191 17.40 8.17 -25.22
CA ASP A 191 17.89 8.60 -26.53
C ASP A 191 18.78 7.47 -27.11
N LEU A 192 18.33 6.84 -28.20
CA LEU A 192 19.06 5.84 -28.94
C LEU A 192 19.59 6.45 -30.25
N VAL A 193 20.89 6.27 -30.55
CA VAL A 193 21.51 6.80 -31.76
C VAL A 193 22.01 5.63 -32.64
N TYR A 194 21.39 5.45 -33.80
CA TYR A 194 21.73 4.42 -34.74
C TYR A 194 22.52 4.97 -35.94
N SER A 195 23.60 4.27 -36.33
CA SER A 195 24.44 4.62 -37.48
C SER A 195 24.12 3.68 -38.64
N LYS A 196 23.53 4.23 -39.71
CA LYS A 196 23.27 3.48 -40.94
C LYS A 196 24.53 3.13 -41.72
N ASP A 197 25.64 3.85 -41.49
CA ASP A 197 26.91 3.57 -42.14
C ASP A 197 27.57 2.31 -41.59
N THR A 198 27.44 2.05 -40.29
CA THR A 198 28.01 0.88 -39.60
C THR A 198 26.98 -0.19 -39.30
N ASP A 199 25.68 0.10 -39.52
CA ASP A 199 24.56 -0.77 -39.20
C ASP A 199 24.53 -1.18 -37.73
N THR A 200 24.78 -0.21 -36.82
CA THR A 200 24.89 -0.45 -35.39
C THR A 200 24.29 0.68 -34.54
N LEU A 201 23.82 0.33 -33.37
CA LEU A 201 23.49 1.30 -32.33
C LEU A 201 24.79 1.84 -31.72
N VAL A 202 25.05 3.16 -31.88
CA VAL A 202 26.32 3.79 -31.51
C VAL A 202 26.25 4.55 -30.20
N LYS A 203 25.04 4.80 -29.65
CA LYS A 203 24.85 5.49 -28.40
C LYS A 203 23.51 5.13 -27.79
N LYS A 204 23.52 4.93 -26.47
CA LYS A 204 22.37 4.77 -25.60
C LYS A 204 22.50 5.74 -24.42
N GLU A 205 21.54 6.60 -24.23
CA GLU A 205 21.51 7.51 -23.07
C GLU A 205 20.13 7.54 -22.47
N ALA A 206 20.05 7.47 -21.15
CA ALA A 206 18.80 7.62 -20.43
C ALA A 206 18.90 8.80 -19.44
N LYS A 207 17.77 9.37 -19.11
CA LYS A 207 17.63 10.37 -18.04
C LYS A 207 16.22 10.35 -17.50
N LEU A 208 16.05 10.76 -16.27
CA LEU A 208 14.75 11.02 -15.68
C LEU A 208 14.33 12.48 -15.95
N ILE A 209 13.07 12.67 -16.28
CA ILE A 209 12.38 13.96 -16.27
C ILE A 209 11.50 13.94 -15.05
N THR A 210 11.88 14.70 -14.03
CA THR A 210 11.16 14.74 -12.77
C THR A 210 9.87 15.56 -12.88
N PHE A 211 8.98 15.42 -11.91
CA PHE A 211 7.79 16.29 -11.80
C PHE A 211 8.16 17.78 -11.77
N GLU A 212 9.27 18.15 -11.11
CA GLU A 212 9.77 19.54 -11.06
C GLU A 212 10.22 20.02 -12.46
N ASP A 213 10.92 19.19 -13.22
CA ASP A 213 11.30 19.50 -14.60
C ASP A 213 10.06 19.68 -15.49
N ALA A 214 9.02 18.87 -15.26
CA ALA A 214 7.76 18.92 -16.00
C ALA A 214 7.06 20.28 -15.86
N ALA A 215 7.19 20.98 -14.74
CA ALA A 215 6.63 22.32 -14.53
C ALA A 215 7.12 23.37 -15.54
N SER A 216 8.22 23.10 -16.25
CA SER A 216 8.74 23.98 -17.31
C SER A 216 8.05 23.80 -18.68
N TYR A 217 7.28 22.73 -18.87
CA TYR A 217 6.58 22.44 -20.11
C TYR A 217 5.18 23.08 -20.13
N GLN A 218 4.71 23.37 -21.32
CA GLN A 218 3.33 23.84 -21.52
C GLN A 218 2.38 22.64 -21.47
N GLU A 219 1.32 22.76 -20.67
CA GLU A 219 0.24 21.76 -20.62
C GLU A 219 -0.46 21.63 -21.99
N ASP A 220 -0.78 20.39 -22.37
CA ASP A 220 -1.58 20.13 -23.55
C ASP A 220 -3.06 20.45 -23.26
N PRO A 221 -3.70 21.37 -24.00
CA PRO A 221 -5.08 21.76 -23.74
C PRO A 221 -6.10 20.62 -23.93
N GLN A 222 -5.80 19.61 -24.75
CA GLN A 222 -6.70 18.47 -24.97
C GLN A 222 -6.64 17.53 -23.78
N ILE A 223 -5.42 17.23 -23.30
CA ILE A 223 -5.22 16.40 -22.09
C ILE A 223 -5.84 17.10 -20.88
N LEU A 224 -5.61 18.40 -20.72
CA LEU A 224 -6.21 19.17 -19.61
C LEU A 224 -7.75 19.14 -19.65
N SER A 225 -8.35 19.26 -20.83
CA SER A 225 -9.80 19.13 -21.01
C SER A 225 -10.31 17.75 -20.66
N LEU A 226 -9.60 16.69 -21.07
CA LEU A 226 -9.95 15.30 -20.75
C LEU A 226 -9.86 15.05 -19.23
N LEU A 227 -8.78 15.51 -18.60
CA LEU A 227 -8.61 15.43 -17.15
C LEU A 227 -9.76 16.12 -16.40
N THR A 228 -10.20 17.30 -16.86
CA THR A 228 -11.34 18.00 -16.27
C THR A 228 -12.63 17.16 -16.39
N GLN A 229 -12.89 16.58 -17.56
CA GLN A 229 -14.07 15.71 -17.76
C GLN A 229 -14.04 14.45 -16.87
N ILE A 230 -12.87 13.85 -16.71
CA ILE A 230 -12.68 12.68 -15.82
C ILE A 230 -12.99 13.09 -14.37
N ASN A 231 -12.42 14.19 -13.89
CA ASN A 231 -12.66 14.68 -12.53
C ASN A 231 -14.13 15.01 -12.26
N ASP A 232 -14.80 15.70 -13.19
CA ASP A 232 -16.22 16.01 -13.05
C ASP A 232 -17.06 14.74 -12.93
N ARG A 233 -16.73 13.71 -13.71
CA ARG A 233 -17.38 12.40 -13.67
C ARG A 233 -17.07 11.66 -12.38
N GLN A 234 -15.81 11.61 -11.96
CA GLN A 234 -15.39 10.96 -10.71
C GLN A 234 -15.96 11.66 -9.48
N THR A 235 -16.13 12.98 -9.51
CA THR A 235 -16.80 13.71 -8.42
C THR A 235 -18.21 13.19 -8.17
N ALA A 236 -18.97 12.88 -9.21
CA ALA A 236 -20.30 12.31 -9.07
C ALA A 236 -20.25 10.87 -8.48
N ILE A 237 -19.26 10.07 -8.87
CA ILE A 237 -19.04 8.71 -8.32
C ILE A 237 -18.66 8.77 -6.84
N LEU A 238 -17.83 9.74 -6.47
CA LEU A 238 -17.39 9.91 -5.08
C LEU A 238 -18.55 10.22 -4.13
N ASP A 239 -19.59 10.89 -4.58
CA ASP A 239 -20.77 11.21 -3.78
C ASP A 239 -21.79 10.04 -3.70
N GLU A 240 -21.52 8.89 -4.36
CA GLU A 240 -22.36 7.71 -4.24
C GLU A 240 -22.30 7.11 -2.83
N THR A 241 -23.48 6.84 -2.27
CA THR A 241 -23.60 6.12 -0.99
C THR A 241 -23.28 4.65 -1.17
N VAL A 242 -22.37 4.12 -0.36
CA VAL A 242 -21.95 2.72 -0.36
C VAL A 242 -22.50 1.92 0.84
N GLY A 243 -23.00 2.61 1.86
CA GLY A 243 -23.59 2.02 3.05
C GLY A 243 -23.99 3.08 4.06
N SER A 244 -24.16 2.69 5.31
CA SER A 244 -24.46 3.62 6.41
C SER A 244 -23.86 3.12 7.72
N THR A 245 -23.70 4.02 8.68
CA THR A 245 -23.28 3.69 10.05
C THR A 245 -24.23 4.30 11.08
N PRO A 246 -24.63 3.52 12.12
CA PRO A 246 -25.50 4.03 13.18
C PRO A 246 -24.76 4.93 14.18
N VAL A 247 -23.44 5.01 14.12
CA VAL A 247 -22.58 5.76 15.05
C VAL A 247 -21.44 6.45 14.29
N LEU A 248 -20.78 7.41 14.94
CA LEU A 248 -19.49 7.93 14.46
C LEU A 248 -18.48 6.77 14.39
N LEU A 249 -17.83 6.58 13.24
CA LEU A 249 -16.63 5.74 13.11
C LEU A 249 -15.42 6.62 13.35
N ASP A 250 -14.73 6.36 14.47
CA ASP A 250 -13.70 7.26 15.00
C ASP A 250 -12.35 7.02 14.32
N GLY A 251 -11.93 7.99 13.51
CA GLY A 251 -10.63 8.09 12.83
C GLY A 251 -9.81 9.28 13.32
N GLU A 252 -10.16 9.86 14.50
CA GLU A 252 -9.41 10.98 15.06
C GLU A 252 -7.97 10.58 15.36
N LYS A 253 -7.02 11.42 14.93
CA LYS A 253 -5.57 11.14 14.98
C LYS A 253 -5.11 10.70 16.36
N SER A 254 -5.55 11.39 17.41
CA SER A 254 -5.18 11.09 18.79
C SER A 254 -5.76 9.78 19.32
N GLN A 255 -6.82 9.26 18.70
CA GLN A 255 -7.47 8.00 19.06
C GLN A 255 -6.83 6.83 18.30
N VAL A 256 -6.85 6.86 16.96
CA VAL A 256 -6.36 5.74 16.13
C VAL A 256 -4.88 5.43 16.33
N ARG A 257 -4.09 6.41 16.81
CA ARG A 257 -2.65 6.24 17.07
C ARG A 257 -2.30 5.82 18.49
N THR A 258 -3.28 5.68 19.37
CA THR A 258 -3.04 5.40 20.78
C THR A 258 -3.88 4.25 21.33
N ARG A 259 -4.99 3.92 20.68
CA ARG A 259 -5.93 2.90 21.13
C ARG A 259 -6.72 2.31 19.99
N GLU A 260 -7.38 1.20 20.26
CA GLU A 260 -8.35 0.60 19.35
C GLU A 260 -9.54 1.54 19.13
N THR A 261 -9.99 1.68 17.87
CA THR A 261 -11.20 2.41 17.49
C THR A 261 -12.17 1.54 16.71
N ASN A 262 -13.45 1.94 16.68
CA ASN A 262 -14.45 1.22 15.88
C ASN A 262 -14.16 1.30 14.37
N LEU A 263 -13.58 2.40 13.86
CA LEU A 263 -13.15 2.49 12.47
C LEU A 263 -11.97 1.55 12.18
N GLY A 264 -10.99 1.48 13.10
CA GLY A 264 -9.88 0.53 12.98
C GLY A 264 -10.36 -0.92 12.90
N ARG A 265 -11.41 -1.27 13.67
CA ARG A 265 -12.04 -2.60 13.59
C ARG A 265 -12.73 -2.85 12.25
N VAL A 266 -13.45 -1.88 11.72
CA VAL A 266 -14.08 -1.99 10.38
C VAL A 266 -13.03 -2.24 9.31
N ILE A 267 -11.91 -1.50 9.34
CA ILE A 267 -10.82 -1.65 8.37
C ILE A 267 -10.17 -3.03 8.48
N THR A 268 -9.84 -3.48 9.69
CA THR A 268 -9.20 -4.79 9.86
C THR A 268 -10.14 -5.95 9.54
N ASP A 269 -11.45 -5.82 9.80
CA ASP A 269 -12.45 -6.81 9.32
C ASP A 269 -12.58 -6.82 7.80
N THR A 270 -12.43 -5.65 7.17
CA THR A 270 -12.35 -5.56 5.71
C THR A 270 -11.20 -6.40 5.17
N TYR A 271 -10.01 -6.30 5.78
CA TYR A 271 -8.85 -7.07 5.34
C TYR A 271 -9.04 -8.57 5.53
N LEU A 272 -9.65 -8.98 6.64
CA LEU A 272 -10.01 -10.39 6.86
C LEU A 272 -11.03 -10.89 5.81
N TYR A 273 -12.02 -10.06 5.47
CA TYR A 273 -13.02 -10.39 4.47
C TYR A 273 -12.42 -10.55 3.06
N GLU A 274 -11.53 -9.65 2.67
CA GLU A 274 -10.90 -9.66 1.35
C GLU A 274 -9.90 -10.81 1.19
N THR A 275 -9.14 -11.14 2.26
CA THR A 275 -8.00 -12.06 2.18
C THR A 275 -8.26 -13.46 2.73
N GLY A 276 -9.20 -13.60 3.67
CA GLY A 276 -9.38 -14.82 4.44
C GLY A 276 -8.23 -15.15 5.41
N ALA A 277 -7.39 -14.14 5.76
CA ALA A 277 -6.28 -14.29 6.70
C ALA A 277 -6.77 -14.61 8.12
N ASP A 278 -5.88 -15.14 8.98
CA ASP A 278 -6.18 -15.43 10.40
C ASP A 278 -6.25 -14.14 11.23
N VAL A 279 -5.40 -13.17 10.92
CA VAL A 279 -5.26 -11.88 11.64
C VAL A 279 -5.14 -10.75 10.62
N ALA A 280 -5.63 -9.57 10.98
CA ALA A 280 -5.43 -8.35 10.20
C ALA A 280 -4.89 -7.23 11.08
N ILE A 281 -4.07 -6.36 10.48
CA ILE A 281 -3.49 -5.18 11.13
C ILE A 281 -3.62 -3.94 10.23
N GLU A 282 -3.85 -2.79 10.86
CA GLU A 282 -3.82 -1.48 10.23
C GLU A 282 -3.10 -0.50 11.12
N ASN A 283 -2.17 0.29 10.58
CA ASN A 283 -1.50 1.31 11.38
C ASN A 283 -2.37 2.57 11.56
N GLY A 284 -2.38 3.13 12.75
CA GLY A 284 -3.16 4.33 13.07
C GLY A 284 -2.83 5.54 12.18
N GLY A 285 -1.61 5.58 11.62
CA GLY A 285 -1.18 6.58 10.63
C GLY A 285 -1.86 6.42 9.27
N GLY A 286 -2.31 5.22 8.92
CA GLY A 286 -3.06 4.91 7.70
C GLY A 286 -4.49 5.46 7.73
N ILE A 287 -5.07 5.64 8.91
CA ILE A 287 -6.45 6.13 9.11
C ILE A 287 -6.44 7.66 9.23
N ARG A 288 -6.98 8.36 8.24
CA ARG A 288 -6.80 9.82 8.09
C ARG A 288 -8.02 10.67 8.45
N SER A 289 -9.20 10.08 8.53
CA SER A 289 -10.46 10.79 8.79
C SER A 289 -11.44 9.91 9.53
N SER A 290 -12.36 10.51 10.27
CA SER A 290 -13.54 9.85 10.82
C SER A 290 -14.67 9.83 9.79
N ILE A 291 -15.59 8.83 9.89
CA ILE A 291 -16.84 8.80 9.12
C ILE A 291 -17.98 9.17 10.05
N GLN A 292 -18.79 10.16 9.67
CA GLN A 292 -19.91 10.63 10.49
C GLN A 292 -21.05 9.60 10.51
N GLN A 293 -21.86 9.62 11.58
CA GLN A 293 -23.11 8.86 11.64
C GLN A 293 -24.03 9.24 10.46
N GLY A 294 -24.56 8.24 9.78
CA GLY A 294 -25.44 8.42 8.61
C GLY A 294 -24.95 7.63 7.40
N ASP A 295 -25.24 8.15 6.20
CA ASP A 295 -24.77 7.55 4.96
C ASP A 295 -23.24 7.63 4.85
N ILE A 296 -22.64 6.58 4.29
CA ILE A 296 -21.22 6.50 3.97
C ILE A 296 -21.08 6.61 2.46
N THR A 297 -20.29 7.57 1.99
CA THR A 297 -19.99 7.77 0.58
C THR A 297 -18.61 7.21 0.22
N LYS A 298 -18.36 6.99 -1.07
CA LYS A 298 -17.00 6.64 -1.56
C LYS A 298 -15.98 7.72 -1.18
N ARG A 299 -16.39 8.99 -1.13
CA ARG A 299 -15.56 10.12 -0.70
C ARG A 299 -15.09 9.95 0.76
N ASP A 300 -15.99 9.52 1.64
CA ASP A 300 -15.63 9.28 3.04
C ASP A 300 -14.58 8.18 3.15
N ILE A 301 -14.71 7.11 2.36
CA ILE A 301 -13.74 6.01 2.34
C ILE A 301 -12.37 6.47 1.85
N ILE A 302 -12.30 7.23 0.75
CA ILE A 302 -11.04 7.76 0.24
C ILE A 302 -10.41 8.75 1.22
N ASN A 303 -11.20 9.55 1.94
CA ASN A 303 -10.69 10.42 3.00
C ASN A 303 -10.10 9.61 4.18
N VAL A 304 -10.63 8.42 4.46
CA VAL A 304 -10.10 7.51 5.49
C VAL A 304 -8.77 6.90 5.04
N ALA A 305 -8.69 6.38 3.81
CA ALA A 305 -7.54 5.65 3.27
C ALA A 305 -7.05 6.27 1.93
N PRO A 306 -6.43 7.48 1.95
CA PRO A 306 -6.15 8.24 0.72
C PRO A 306 -4.85 7.85 -0.01
N PHE A 307 -4.08 6.89 0.52
CA PHE A 307 -2.73 6.64 0.05
C PHE A 307 -2.63 5.67 -1.13
N GLY A 308 -3.75 5.00 -1.48
CA GLY A 308 -3.73 3.94 -2.49
C GLY A 308 -2.94 2.70 -2.07
N ASN A 309 -2.74 2.52 -0.76
CA ASN A 309 -2.10 1.31 -0.22
C ASN A 309 -2.90 0.07 -0.61
N ILE A 310 -2.17 -1.00 -0.93
CA ILE A 310 -2.72 -2.32 -1.21
C ILE A 310 -2.71 -3.21 0.04
N ILE A 311 -3.57 -4.22 0.05
CA ILE A 311 -3.56 -5.21 1.12
C ILE A 311 -2.54 -6.30 0.77
N VAL A 312 -1.67 -6.63 1.71
CA VAL A 312 -0.65 -7.66 1.60
C VAL A 312 -0.85 -8.70 2.69
N THR A 313 -0.60 -9.98 2.39
CA THR A 313 -0.60 -11.06 3.38
C THR A 313 0.79 -11.65 3.54
N LYS A 314 1.17 -11.93 4.81
CA LYS A 314 2.45 -12.55 5.17
C LYS A 314 2.26 -13.67 6.18
N GLN A 315 3.24 -14.61 6.25
CA GLN A 315 3.29 -15.68 7.25
C GLN A 315 4.07 -15.22 8.48
N ILE A 316 3.42 -15.19 9.65
CA ILE A 316 4.01 -14.69 10.91
C ILE A 316 3.81 -15.74 11.99
N SER A 317 4.87 -16.06 12.77
CA SER A 317 4.74 -16.98 13.89
C SER A 317 3.92 -16.39 15.04
N GLY A 318 3.26 -17.23 15.84
CA GLY A 318 2.51 -16.76 17.00
C GLY A 318 3.39 -15.99 17.99
N LYS A 319 4.67 -16.39 18.11
CA LYS A 319 5.63 -15.63 18.92
C LYS A 319 5.85 -14.23 18.37
N ASP A 320 6.12 -14.08 17.07
CA ASP A 320 6.35 -12.77 16.45
C ASP A 320 5.10 -11.90 16.47
N LEU A 321 3.91 -12.53 16.40
CA LEU A 321 2.63 -11.83 16.53
C LEU A 321 2.43 -11.30 17.96
N LEU A 322 2.83 -12.05 19.01
CA LEU A 322 2.83 -11.56 20.38
C LEU A 322 3.83 -10.41 20.56
N ASP A 323 5.04 -10.54 20.04
CA ASP A 323 6.06 -9.49 20.08
C ASP A 323 5.56 -8.20 19.36
N THR A 324 4.82 -8.36 18.25
CA THR A 324 4.15 -7.26 17.53
C THR A 324 3.08 -6.56 18.38
N LEU A 325 2.24 -7.32 19.08
CA LEU A 325 1.24 -6.78 20.00
C LEU A 325 1.89 -5.98 21.13
N GLU A 326 2.93 -6.52 21.77
CA GLU A 326 3.69 -5.83 22.83
C GLU A 326 4.28 -4.51 22.34
N LEU A 327 4.87 -4.51 21.15
CA LEU A 327 5.47 -3.31 20.57
C LEU A 327 4.41 -2.26 20.21
N SER A 328 3.27 -2.70 19.65
CA SER A 328 2.16 -1.81 19.33
C SER A 328 1.59 -1.14 20.59
N VAL A 329 1.39 -1.89 21.67
CA VAL A 329 0.94 -1.35 22.96
C VAL A 329 1.94 -0.33 23.52
N ASP A 330 3.25 -0.61 23.45
CA ASP A 330 4.30 0.32 23.88
C ASP A 330 4.28 1.64 23.08
N LEU A 331 4.16 1.53 21.75
CA LEU A 331 4.04 2.69 20.87
C LEU A 331 2.82 3.53 21.20
N GLY A 332 1.65 2.89 21.44
CA GLY A 332 0.42 3.56 21.83
C GLY A 332 0.55 4.33 23.14
N ILE A 333 1.15 3.73 24.17
CA ILE A 333 1.39 4.37 25.47
C ILE A 333 2.29 5.60 25.31
N ARG A 334 3.41 5.47 24.59
CA ARG A 334 4.34 6.59 24.37
C ARG A 334 3.70 7.71 23.56
N THR A 335 2.95 7.38 22.54
CA THR A 335 2.22 8.34 21.70
C THR A 335 1.13 9.05 22.50
N ALA A 336 0.36 8.33 23.33
CA ALA A 336 -0.64 8.90 24.22
C ALA A 336 -0.03 9.90 25.22
N ALA A 337 1.13 9.56 25.82
CA ALA A 337 1.85 10.47 26.72
C ALA A 337 2.31 11.75 26.02
N ALA A 338 2.73 11.66 24.75
CA ALA A 338 3.11 12.82 23.96
C ALA A 338 1.89 13.70 23.62
N PHE A 339 0.76 13.13 23.19
CA PHE A 339 -0.49 13.87 22.97
C PHE A 339 -1.00 14.55 24.24
N ALA A 340 -0.89 13.89 25.39
CA ALA A 340 -1.29 14.45 26.69
C ALA A 340 -0.33 15.53 27.23
N GLY A 341 0.82 15.75 26.58
CA GLY A 341 1.85 16.70 27.03
C GLY A 341 2.59 16.24 28.29
N THR A 342 2.46 14.96 28.67
CA THR A 342 3.17 14.35 29.81
C THR A 342 4.56 13.84 29.43
N SER A 343 4.83 13.75 28.13
CA SER A 343 6.16 13.48 27.54
C SER A 343 6.45 14.47 26.43
N THR A 344 7.71 14.92 26.35
CA THR A 344 8.24 15.72 25.23
C THR A 344 8.88 14.84 24.15
N GLN A 345 9.00 13.53 24.41
CA GLN A 345 9.57 12.55 23.48
C GLN A 345 8.45 11.90 22.70
N TRP A 346 8.36 12.23 21.44
CA TRP A 346 7.52 11.53 20.47
C TRP A 346 8.21 10.26 20.00
N PRO A 347 7.48 9.17 19.73
CA PRO A 347 8.01 8.07 18.93
C PRO A 347 8.52 8.59 17.58
N GLU A 348 9.52 7.95 17.00
CA GLU A 348 10.05 8.33 15.67
C GLU A 348 8.93 8.30 14.61
N ASN A 349 8.05 7.31 14.71
CA ASN A 349 6.83 7.19 13.92
C ASN A 349 5.61 7.15 14.84
N ASP A 350 4.90 8.26 15.00
CA ASP A 350 3.70 8.37 15.85
C ASP A 350 2.47 7.69 15.23
N GLY A 351 2.58 7.18 14.00
CA GLY A 351 1.52 6.51 13.26
C GLY A 351 1.53 4.98 13.37
N SER A 352 2.54 4.38 14.00
CA SER A 352 2.76 2.92 13.96
C SER A 352 1.92 2.10 14.94
N TYR A 353 1.14 2.72 15.86
CA TYR A 353 0.17 1.95 16.68
C TYR A 353 -0.78 1.16 15.78
N LEU A 354 -0.98 -0.15 16.08
CA LEU A 354 -1.79 -1.03 15.24
C LEU A 354 -3.23 -1.19 15.77
N GLN A 355 -4.16 -1.16 14.84
CA GLN A 355 -5.51 -1.67 14.97
C GLN A 355 -5.49 -3.16 14.58
N PHE A 356 -6.27 -4.01 15.24
CA PHE A 356 -6.21 -5.46 15.04
C PHE A 356 -7.56 -6.05 14.63
N GLY A 357 -7.53 -7.13 13.82
CA GLY A 357 -8.65 -7.98 13.44
C GLY A 357 -8.31 -9.47 13.62
N GLY A 358 -9.30 -10.32 13.92
CA GLY A 358 -9.10 -11.77 14.07
C GLY A 358 -8.39 -12.20 15.36
N ILE A 359 -7.94 -11.26 16.18
CA ILE A 359 -7.20 -11.50 17.42
C ILE A 359 -7.88 -10.77 18.58
N THR A 360 -7.81 -11.31 19.80
CA THR A 360 -8.15 -10.62 21.05
C THR A 360 -6.99 -10.72 22.03
N ALA A 361 -6.79 -9.67 22.85
CA ALA A 361 -5.76 -9.66 23.88
C ALA A 361 -6.16 -8.75 25.04
N GLU A 362 -5.61 -9.04 26.22
CA GLU A 362 -5.62 -8.14 27.38
C GLU A 362 -4.24 -7.53 27.56
N PHE A 363 -4.17 -6.26 27.98
CA PHE A 363 -2.89 -5.63 28.28
C PHE A 363 -2.98 -4.74 29.54
N ASP A 364 -1.83 -4.61 30.22
CA ASP A 364 -1.65 -3.80 31.43
C ASP A 364 -0.48 -2.82 31.19
N GLU A 365 -0.79 -1.52 31.11
CA GLU A 365 0.18 -0.46 30.83
C GLU A 365 1.24 -0.29 31.93
N GLU A 366 0.92 -0.67 33.18
CA GLU A 366 1.83 -0.55 34.33
C GLU A 366 2.92 -1.64 34.33
N LYS A 367 2.75 -2.72 33.56
CA LYS A 367 3.76 -3.76 33.43
C LYS A 367 4.93 -3.31 32.55
N PRO A 368 6.11 -3.89 32.75
CA PRO A 368 7.27 -3.61 31.90
C PRO A 368 7.04 -4.15 30.48
N PHE A 369 7.65 -3.47 29.49
CA PHE A 369 7.68 -3.93 28.11
C PHE A 369 8.10 -5.42 28.01
N GLY A 370 7.43 -6.18 27.16
CA GLY A 370 7.61 -7.63 27.00
C GLY A 370 6.79 -8.47 27.99
N SER A 371 5.93 -7.84 28.81
CA SER A 371 5.06 -8.53 29.78
C SER A 371 3.70 -7.85 29.94
N ARG A 372 3.39 -6.88 29.08
CA ARG A 372 2.13 -6.13 29.13
C ARG A 372 0.96 -6.91 28.58
N VAL A 373 1.19 -7.65 27.50
CA VAL A 373 0.14 -8.39 26.78
C VAL A 373 -0.08 -9.77 27.39
N SER A 374 -1.34 -10.16 27.51
CA SER A 374 -1.78 -11.45 28.06
C SER A 374 -3.08 -11.91 27.41
N SER A 375 -3.51 -13.14 27.71
CA SER A 375 -4.79 -13.71 27.26
C SER A 375 -5.02 -13.59 25.74
N VAL A 376 -3.96 -13.79 24.94
CA VAL A 376 -4.05 -13.64 23.48
C VAL A 376 -4.77 -14.84 22.84
N THR A 377 -5.79 -14.54 22.01
CA THR A 377 -6.47 -15.55 21.19
C THR A 377 -6.47 -15.15 19.71
N VAL A 378 -6.42 -16.13 18.81
CA VAL A 378 -6.59 -15.96 17.37
C VAL A 378 -7.74 -16.86 16.91
N GLY A 379 -8.75 -16.25 16.28
CA GLY A 379 -9.97 -16.99 15.88
C GLY A 379 -10.74 -17.58 17.06
N GLY A 380 -10.57 -17.02 18.28
CA GLY A 380 -11.19 -17.49 19.52
C GLY A 380 -10.42 -18.59 20.26
N GLU A 381 -9.32 -19.12 19.70
CA GLU A 381 -8.46 -20.11 20.33
C GLU A 381 -7.19 -19.45 20.89
N PRO A 382 -6.64 -19.93 22.03
CA PRO A 382 -5.37 -19.42 22.55
C PRO A 382 -4.27 -19.43 21.49
N ILE A 383 -3.48 -18.36 21.44
CA ILE A 383 -2.38 -18.26 20.46
C ILE A 383 -1.38 -19.41 20.65
N ASP A 384 -1.02 -20.09 19.56
CA ASP A 384 0.04 -21.08 19.52
C ASP A 384 1.33 -20.41 19.00
N MET A 385 2.35 -20.35 19.85
CA MET A 385 3.61 -19.62 19.59
C MET A 385 4.39 -20.17 18.40
N GLU A 386 4.24 -21.46 18.11
CA GLU A 386 4.97 -22.15 17.03
C GLU A 386 4.17 -22.22 15.72
N LYS A 387 2.87 -21.89 15.77
CA LYS A 387 2.01 -21.89 14.58
C LYS A 387 2.32 -20.67 13.73
N MET A 388 2.34 -20.86 12.42
CA MET A 388 2.34 -19.75 11.44
C MET A 388 0.90 -19.31 11.16
N TYR A 389 0.68 -18.02 11.25
CA TYR A 389 -0.61 -17.37 10.98
C TYR A 389 -0.49 -16.51 9.73
N ALA A 390 -1.50 -16.53 8.88
CA ALA A 390 -1.62 -15.58 7.79
C ALA A 390 -2.07 -14.23 8.35
N VAL A 391 -1.26 -13.20 8.18
CA VAL A 391 -1.54 -11.84 8.66
C VAL A 391 -1.71 -10.93 7.47
N ALA A 392 -2.85 -10.23 7.40
CA ALA A 392 -3.15 -9.21 6.40
C ALA A 392 -2.88 -7.80 6.95
N GLY A 393 -2.38 -6.90 6.10
CA GLY A 393 -2.19 -5.50 6.44
C GLY A 393 -1.96 -4.67 5.19
N ASN A 394 -1.95 -3.34 5.32
CA ASN A 394 -1.56 -2.50 4.20
C ASN A 394 -0.05 -2.64 3.92
N ASN A 395 0.36 -2.46 2.65
CA ASN A 395 1.76 -2.65 2.24
C ASN A 395 2.73 -1.75 3.00
N TYR A 396 2.34 -0.52 3.38
CA TYR A 396 3.19 0.38 4.15
C TYR A 396 3.62 -0.26 5.48
N ILE A 397 2.65 -0.73 6.33
CA ILE A 397 2.98 -1.31 7.63
C ILE A 397 3.62 -2.70 7.51
N MET A 398 3.31 -3.44 6.43
CA MET A 398 3.91 -4.75 6.20
C MET A 398 5.41 -4.68 5.87
N GLU A 399 5.92 -3.50 5.49
CA GLU A 399 7.32 -3.25 5.16
C GLU A 399 8.00 -2.30 6.17
N ASP A 400 7.26 -1.79 7.17
CA ASP A 400 7.74 -0.81 8.15
C ASP A 400 8.82 -1.40 9.07
N SER A 401 9.89 -0.63 9.28
CA SER A 401 10.99 -1.00 10.17
C SER A 401 10.62 -1.01 11.66
N ASP A 402 9.52 -0.36 12.06
CA ASP A 402 9.03 -0.41 13.45
C ASP A 402 8.59 -1.81 13.86
N TYR A 403 8.23 -2.68 12.87
CA TYR A 403 7.81 -4.07 13.06
C TYR A 403 8.72 -5.05 12.29
N PRO A 404 9.98 -5.25 12.71
CA PRO A 404 10.95 -6.05 11.95
C PRO A 404 10.51 -7.50 11.69
N ALA A 405 9.76 -8.10 12.62
CA ALA A 405 9.24 -9.46 12.43
C ALA A 405 8.22 -9.54 11.28
N ILE A 406 7.41 -8.50 11.11
CA ILE A 406 6.46 -8.39 10.00
C ILE A 406 7.20 -8.05 8.70
N ALA A 407 8.09 -7.05 8.74
CA ALA A 407 8.82 -6.59 7.56
C ALA A 407 9.63 -7.72 6.91
N GLN A 408 10.27 -8.58 7.71
CA GLN A 408 11.10 -9.70 7.24
C GLN A 408 10.32 -10.99 6.96
N ALA A 409 9.03 -11.05 7.29
CA ALA A 409 8.21 -12.24 7.07
C ALA A 409 7.96 -12.49 5.57
N GLU A 410 7.81 -13.77 5.22
CA GLU A 410 7.52 -14.18 3.85
C GLU A 410 6.16 -13.66 3.37
N LYS A 411 6.16 -12.96 2.23
CA LYS A 411 4.95 -12.47 1.57
C LYS A 411 4.21 -13.64 0.92
N ILE A 412 2.89 -13.73 1.15
CA ILE A 412 2.03 -14.75 0.56
C ILE A 412 1.40 -14.21 -0.72
N SER A 413 0.75 -13.02 -0.63
CA SER A 413 -0.05 -12.47 -1.72
C SER A 413 -0.29 -10.98 -1.56
N GLU A 414 -0.66 -10.33 -2.65
CA GLU A 414 -1.15 -8.96 -2.71
C GLU A 414 -2.59 -8.95 -3.22
N TYR A 415 -3.34 -7.92 -2.81
CA TYR A 415 -4.77 -7.79 -3.10
C TYR A 415 -5.08 -6.39 -3.63
N THR A 416 -6.35 -6.03 -3.70
CA THR A 416 -6.80 -4.70 -4.13
C THR A 416 -6.39 -3.61 -3.14
N THR A 417 -6.64 -2.34 -3.48
CA THR A 417 -6.39 -1.21 -2.57
C THR A 417 -7.27 -1.26 -1.33
N CYS A 418 -6.78 -0.67 -0.24
CA CYS A 418 -7.49 -0.63 1.03
C CYS A 418 -8.85 0.08 0.93
N ASP A 419 -8.94 1.15 0.13
CA ASP A 419 -10.18 1.90 -0.11
C ASP A 419 -11.19 1.11 -0.93
N ASP A 420 -10.75 0.38 -1.97
CA ASP A 420 -11.63 -0.48 -2.76
C ASP A 420 -12.16 -1.66 -1.93
N ALA A 421 -11.29 -2.32 -1.16
CA ALA A 421 -11.70 -3.38 -0.24
C ALA A 421 -12.72 -2.87 0.79
N LEU A 422 -12.48 -1.66 1.37
CA LEU A 422 -13.39 -1.05 2.35
C LEU A 422 -14.74 -0.70 1.71
N THR A 423 -14.74 -0.21 0.49
CA THR A 423 -15.95 0.04 -0.31
C THR A 423 -16.77 -1.24 -0.49
N LYS A 424 -16.12 -2.33 -0.91
CA LYS A 424 -16.76 -3.66 -1.09
C LYS A 424 -17.30 -4.21 0.22
N PHE A 425 -16.53 -4.13 1.30
CA PHE A 425 -16.94 -4.65 2.61
C PHE A 425 -18.17 -3.91 3.13
N ILE A 426 -18.16 -2.57 3.14
CA ILE A 426 -19.29 -1.76 3.61
C ILE A 426 -20.55 -2.03 2.76
N SER A 427 -20.39 -2.14 1.44
CA SER A 427 -21.52 -2.38 0.53
C SER A 427 -22.12 -3.79 0.68
N ASN A 428 -21.29 -4.81 0.95
CA ASN A 428 -21.72 -6.21 0.96
C ASN A 428 -22.06 -6.73 2.35
N VAL A 429 -21.41 -6.23 3.39
CA VAL A 429 -21.48 -6.74 4.76
C VAL A 429 -22.04 -5.70 5.73
N GLY A 430 -21.70 -4.41 5.55
CA GLY A 430 -22.00 -3.34 6.50
C GLY A 430 -20.96 -3.23 7.62
N VAL A 431 -21.21 -2.33 8.57
CA VAL A 431 -20.27 -2.03 9.66
C VAL A 431 -20.70 -2.58 11.03
N GLU A 432 -21.96 -3.01 11.18
CA GLU A 432 -22.58 -3.32 12.48
C GLU A 432 -21.87 -4.45 13.21
N GLY A 433 -21.33 -5.43 12.52
CA GLY A 433 -20.58 -6.55 13.12
C GLY A 433 -19.24 -6.14 13.72
N SER A 434 -18.68 -5.02 13.25
CA SER A 434 -17.34 -4.55 13.63
C SER A 434 -17.36 -3.49 14.73
N ILE A 435 -18.38 -2.64 14.78
CA ILE A 435 -18.38 -1.44 15.63
C ILE A 435 -18.38 -1.72 17.14
N ASP A 436 -18.96 -2.83 17.59
CA ASP A 436 -19.07 -3.21 19.00
C ASP A 436 -18.06 -4.28 19.45
N ALA A 437 -17.27 -4.84 18.54
CA ALA A 437 -16.30 -5.89 18.81
C ALA A 437 -15.05 -5.32 19.50
N VAL A 438 -14.84 -5.57 20.80
CA VAL A 438 -13.61 -5.18 21.52
C VAL A 438 -12.56 -6.27 21.33
N ARG A 439 -11.38 -5.91 20.90
CA ARG A 439 -10.25 -6.83 20.62
C ARG A 439 -9.09 -6.64 21.59
N LEU A 440 -8.77 -5.40 21.92
CA LEU A 440 -7.75 -5.07 22.89
C LEU A 440 -8.38 -4.50 24.17
N THR A 441 -8.24 -5.22 25.28
CA THR A 441 -8.81 -4.81 26.57
C THR A 441 -7.71 -4.32 27.50
N ASN A 442 -7.75 -3.04 27.87
CA ASN A 442 -6.88 -2.49 28.90
C ASN A 442 -7.37 -2.91 30.28
N ILE A 443 -6.55 -3.68 31.01
CA ILE A 443 -6.83 -4.17 32.37
C ILE A 443 -6.01 -3.45 33.44
N THR A 444 -5.36 -2.34 33.12
CA THR A 444 -4.55 -1.53 34.06
C THR A 444 -5.35 -1.15 35.29
N GLY A 445 -4.78 -1.42 36.47
CA GLY A 445 -5.43 -1.15 37.75
C GLY A 445 -6.55 -2.13 38.14
N GLN A 446 -6.86 -3.13 37.34
CA GLN A 446 -7.80 -4.20 37.71
C GLN A 446 -7.09 -5.23 38.58
N GLN A 447 -7.67 -5.56 39.73
CA GLN A 447 -7.14 -6.68 40.54
C GLN A 447 -7.40 -8.00 39.80
N PRO A 448 -6.45 -8.95 39.82
CA PRO A 448 -6.69 -10.28 39.28
C PRO A 448 -7.96 -10.86 39.90
N THR A 449 -8.93 -11.20 39.06
CA THR A 449 -10.07 -12.01 39.51
C THR A 449 -9.50 -13.34 39.99
N GLN A 450 -9.59 -13.59 41.33
CA GLN A 450 -9.23 -14.91 41.85
C GLN A 450 -10.04 -15.96 41.10
N PRO A 451 -9.45 -17.11 40.74
CA PRO A 451 -10.21 -18.23 40.19
C PRO A 451 -11.37 -18.53 41.18
N GLN A 452 -12.57 -18.52 40.68
CA GLN A 452 -13.73 -18.96 41.42
C GLN A 452 -13.52 -20.45 41.72
N GLU A 453 -13.14 -20.77 42.99
CA GLU A 453 -13.09 -22.16 43.41
C GLU A 453 -14.51 -22.76 43.26
N ASP A 454 -14.54 -23.87 42.56
CA ASP A 454 -15.72 -24.68 42.32
C ASP A 454 -16.36 -25.06 43.68
N PRO A 455 -17.65 -24.80 43.95
CA PRO A 455 -18.24 -25.12 45.22
C PRO A 455 -18.69 -26.58 45.25
N THR A 456 -17.76 -27.50 45.42
CA THR A 456 -18.08 -28.89 45.74
C THR A 456 -17.00 -29.47 46.66
N GLU A 457 -17.29 -29.29 48.00
CA GLU A 457 -17.15 -30.29 49.03
C GLU A 457 -17.48 -29.68 50.39
N GLN A 458 -18.78 -29.67 50.74
CA GLN A 458 -19.21 -29.55 52.11
C GLN A 458 -18.94 -30.87 52.81
N GLN A 459 -17.94 -30.92 53.71
CA GLN A 459 -17.97 -31.85 54.86
C GLN A 459 -18.33 -31.10 56.11
N SER A 460 -19.39 -31.60 56.71
CA SER A 460 -20.05 -31.17 57.94
C SER A 460 -19.22 -31.49 59.17
N GLU A 461 -19.34 -30.64 60.18
CA GLU A 461 -19.45 -30.80 61.64
C GLU A 461 -18.46 -30.01 62.49
N PRO A 462 -18.80 -29.72 63.80
CA PRO A 462 -20.04 -29.16 64.32
C PRO A 462 -19.82 -27.88 65.18
N ALA A 463 -20.93 -27.31 65.54
CA ALA A 463 -21.11 -26.12 66.37
C ALA A 463 -20.44 -26.13 67.75
N THR A 464 -19.94 -24.99 68.23
CA THR A 464 -20.00 -24.54 69.59
C THR A 464 -20.18 -23.03 69.71
N GLU A 465 -21.13 -22.65 70.56
CA GLU A 465 -21.65 -21.32 70.80
C GLU A 465 -20.73 -20.41 71.65
N PRO A 466 -21.20 -19.21 72.04
CA PRO A 466 -20.49 -17.95 71.80
C PRO A 466 -19.91 -17.32 73.03
N VAL A 467 -19.02 -16.37 72.92
CA VAL A 467 -18.72 -15.41 74.01
C VAL A 467 -18.70 -13.99 73.46
N THR A 468 -19.58 -13.24 74.12
CA THR A 468 -19.84 -11.80 74.02
C THR A 468 -18.72 -10.97 74.67
N GLN A 469 -18.56 -9.76 74.17
CA GLN A 469 -18.28 -8.46 74.84
C GLN A 469 -17.18 -7.67 74.14
N THR A 470 -17.21 -6.43 73.91
CA THR A 470 -17.99 -5.22 74.24
C THR A 470 -17.10 -4.07 73.72
N GLU A 471 -17.73 -3.11 73.13
CA GLU A 471 -17.41 -1.72 72.91
C GLU A 471 -16.12 -1.12 73.48
N THR A 472 -15.46 -0.26 72.67
CA THR A 472 -15.38 1.17 73.11
C THR A 472 -14.92 2.07 71.92
N THR A 473 -15.69 3.10 71.74
CA THR A 473 -15.57 4.34 70.98
C THR A 473 -14.39 5.21 71.38
N THR A 474 -13.89 6.04 70.48
CA THR A 474 -13.63 7.50 70.56
C THR A 474 -12.83 7.90 69.29
N ASP A 475 -13.32 8.68 68.43
CA ASP A 475 -13.74 10.09 68.30
C ASP A 475 -12.56 11.05 68.05
N ALA A 476 -12.79 11.87 66.97
CA ALA A 476 -12.32 13.23 66.74
C ALA A 476 -10.86 13.41 66.21
N SER A 477 -10.52 14.15 65.21
CA SER A 477 -11.06 15.37 64.63
C SER A 477 -10.06 15.85 63.53
N SER A 478 -10.59 16.34 62.41
CA SER A 478 -9.90 17.31 61.54
C SER A 478 -9.68 18.66 62.26
N PRO A 479 -8.87 19.61 61.81
CA PRO A 479 -9.14 20.35 60.58
C PRO A 479 -7.93 21.02 59.83
N THR A 480 -8.12 21.31 58.55
CA THR A 480 -8.20 22.64 57.90
C THR A 480 -6.96 23.49 57.60
N GLN A 481 -6.91 23.91 56.33
CA GLN A 481 -6.43 25.19 55.74
C GLN A 481 -4.93 25.38 55.56
N ALA A 482 -4.46 26.05 54.56
CA ALA A 482 -4.88 26.81 53.34
C ALA A 482 -3.71 27.67 52.91
N GLN A 483 -3.77 28.05 51.62
CA GLN A 483 -3.20 29.30 51.05
C GLN A 483 -1.68 29.38 50.84
N GLU A 484 -1.24 29.80 49.75
CA GLU A 484 -1.39 30.77 48.66
C GLU A 484 -0.04 31.24 48.16
N THR A 485 0.00 31.52 46.86
CA THR A 485 0.74 32.57 46.12
C THR A 485 2.27 32.48 45.99
N SER A 486 2.88 32.68 44.86
CA SER A 486 2.82 33.82 43.94
C SER A 486 3.77 33.62 42.71
N SER A 487 3.34 34.21 41.65
CA SER A 487 4.01 34.59 40.39
C SER A 487 5.44 35.12 40.49
N ALA A 488 6.25 34.81 39.44
CA ALA A 488 7.16 35.78 38.84
C ALA A 488 7.52 35.41 37.40
N GLU A 489 7.19 36.31 36.50
CA GLU A 489 7.73 36.41 35.13
C GLU A 489 9.23 36.65 35.14
N LEU A 490 9.94 36.22 34.10
CA LEU A 490 10.99 37.02 33.45
C LEU A 490 11.44 36.41 32.11
N ASN A 491 11.33 37.26 31.14
CA ASN A 491 11.83 37.33 29.77
C ASN A 491 13.20 36.68 29.46
N GLY A 492 13.27 36.12 28.20
CA GLY A 492 14.30 36.65 27.28
C GLY A 492 15.21 35.68 26.62
N GLN A 493 15.05 35.43 25.43
CA GLN A 493 15.93 35.59 24.24
C GLN A 493 15.94 34.37 23.31
N GLU A 494 15.55 34.69 22.10
CA GLU A 494 15.65 33.89 20.87
C GLU A 494 17.09 33.48 20.55
N THR A 495 17.23 32.21 20.14
CA THR A 495 18.24 31.82 19.15
C THR A 495 17.60 30.91 18.12
N GLN A 496 17.60 31.36 16.88
CA GLN A 496 17.14 30.66 15.69
C GLN A 496 18.00 29.42 15.43
N SER A 497 17.33 28.29 15.25
CA SER A 497 17.89 27.14 14.57
C SER A 497 16.82 26.59 13.63
N ALA A 498 17.20 26.42 12.37
CA ALA A 498 16.35 26.07 11.26
C ALA A 498 15.63 24.73 11.48
N GLY A 499 14.31 24.79 11.64
CA GLY A 499 13.45 23.62 11.70
C GLY A 499 12.98 23.23 10.30
N LYS A 500 13.07 21.95 10.00
CA LYS A 500 12.36 21.29 8.90
C LYS A 500 10.85 21.47 9.11
N GLY A 501 10.17 21.85 8.02
CA GLY A 501 8.78 22.25 8.06
C GLY A 501 7.84 21.12 8.46
N THR A 502 7.11 21.38 9.52
CA THR A 502 5.90 20.66 9.87
C THR A 502 4.77 21.09 8.94
N ALA A 503 4.15 20.14 8.26
CA ALA A 503 2.94 20.39 7.48
C ALA A 503 1.83 20.94 8.39
N ALA A 504 1.32 22.11 8.03
CA ALA A 504 0.25 22.77 8.75
C ALA A 504 -1.08 22.04 8.57
N THR A 505 -1.81 21.91 9.66
CA THR A 505 -3.18 21.43 9.72
C THR A 505 -4.17 22.39 9.09
N GLY A 506 -5.06 21.89 8.25
CA GLY A 506 -6.42 22.37 8.07
C GLY A 506 -6.64 23.48 7.09
N ASP A 507 -6.93 23.12 5.84
CA ASP A 507 -7.89 23.89 5.03
C ASP A 507 -8.65 22.89 4.13
N GLN A 508 -9.99 22.91 4.20
CA GLN A 508 -10.91 22.00 3.52
C GLN A 508 -11.00 22.25 1.99
N THR A 509 -10.09 23.04 1.42
CA THR A 509 -10.05 23.38 0.00
C THR A 509 -8.91 22.74 -0.78
N ALA A 510 -8.13 21.82 -0.18
CA ALA A 510 -6.92 21.24 -0.80
C ALA A 510 -7.09 19.82 -1.39
N VAL A 511 -8.31 19.42 -1.78
CA VAL A 511 -8.50 18.15 -2.54
C VAL A 511 -8.17 18.32 -4.04
N PHE A 512 -7.87 19.53 -4.47
CA PHE A 512 -7.41 19.83 -5.84
C PHE A 512 -5.93 20.24 -5.84
N LEU A 513 -5.05 19.30 -5.48
CA LEU A 513 -3.63 19.42 -5.84
C LEU A 513 -3.45 19.13 -7.33
N PRO A 514 -2.45 19.75 -7.99
CA PRO A 514 -2.34 19.71 -9.45
C PRO A 514 -2.28 18.28 -9.95
N LEU A 515 -3.12 18.01 -10.89
CA LEU A 515 -3.59 16.76 -11.46
C LEU A 515 -2.54 15.91 -12.19
N LEU A 516 -1.26 16.24 -12.14
CA LEU A 516 -0.18 15.53 -12.84
C LEU A 516 0.53 14.46 -11.97
N ALA A 517 0.17 14.33 -10.68
CA ALA A 517 0.81 13.38 -9.76
C ALA A 517 0.06 12.05 -9.58
N LEU A 518 -0.91 11.71 -10.44
CA LEU A 518 -1.92 10.69 -10.12
C LEU A 518 -1.92 9.44 -11.01
N ILE A 519 -0.96 9.30 -11.94
CA ILE A 519 -0.90 8.12 -12.79
C ILE A 519 0.22 7.23 -12.26
N GLY A 520 -0.12 6.04 -11.75
CA GLY A 520 0.85 5.07 -11.27
C GLY A 520 1.40 4.28 -12.45
N ALA A 521 2.61 4.52 -12.88
CA ALA A 521 3.39 3.60 -13.72
C ALA A 521 4.77 4.19 -14.06
N ALA A 522 5.73 3.31 -14.34
CA ALA A 522 7.02 3.68 -14.91
C ALA A 522 6.88 3.90 -16.41
N ALA A 523 6.57 5.13 -16.84
CA ALA A 523 6.53 5.46 -18.25
C ALA A 523 7.92 5.73 -18.81
N ALA A 524 8.31 5.07 -19.90
CA ALA A 524 9.52 5.38 -20.63
C ALA A 524 9.19 5.99 -22.00
N VAL A 525 9.80 7.14 -22.28
CA VAL A 525 9.75 7.82 -23.58
C VAL A 525 11.02 7.51 -24.34
N VAL A 526 10.94 6.78 -25.45
CA VAL A 526 12.10 6.46 -26.28
C VAL A 526 12.17 7.42 -27.45
N VAL A 527 13.31 8.10 -27.60
CA VAL A 527 13.59 8.98 -28.74
C VAL A 527 14.74 8.41 -29.56
N LEU A 528 14.48 8.06 -30.80
CA LEU A 528 15.50 7.57 -31.73
C LEU A 528 16.08 8.75 -32.51
N LYS A 529 17.37 9.06 -32.34
CA LYS A 529 18.04 10.15 -33.06
C LYS A 529 18.95 9.61 -34.18
N ARG A 530 18.76 10.13 -35.37
CA ARG A 530 19.65 9.89 -36.50
C ARG A 530 20.91 10.76 -36.38
N ARG A 531 22.09 10.17 -36.59
CA ARG A 531 23.32 10.92 -36.85
C ARG A 531 23.46 11.20 -38.35
N GLU A 532 23.24 12.45 -38.77
CA GLU A 532 23.71 12.91 -40.07
C GLU A 532 25.22 13.13 -40.01
N LYS A 533 25.92 12.82 -41.11
CA LYS A 533 27.36 13.08 -41.26
C LYS A 533 27.68 14.53 -40.90
N VAL A 534 28.64 14.73 -39.95
CA VAL A 534 29.43 15.96 -39.90
C VAL A 534 30.52 15.88 -40.97
#